data_57080a1b666f68853866696e957d6ef8
#
_entry.id   57080a1b666f68853866696e957d6ef8
#
_cell.length_a   1.000
_cell.length_b   1.000
_cell.length_c   1.000
_cell.angle_alpha   90.00
_cell.angle_beta   90.00
_cell.angle_gamma   90.00
#
_symmetry.space_group_name_H-M   'P 1'
#
loop_
_entity.id
_entity.type
_entity.pdbx_description
1 polymer ?
#
loop_
_entity_poly.entity_id
_entity_poly.type
_entity_poly.pdbx_seq_one_letter_code
_entity_poly.pdbx_strand_id
1 'polypeptide(L)'
;MEKECPTGEAVFSRGCVVTPESCGECAGLSPLGVFTMLQSIATQHAELLGVGGAAMAKRGAFWLTVHNRVDFYDRAYLMQTVRASTWAEACEERDVRCFRSYTLRCGDKLVAVGRTQWAVLGAAGRVVPFGQSGLPQ
;
A
#
# COMPACT_ATOMS: atom_id res chain seq x y z
N MET A 1 -5.53 -7.69 -13.47
CA MET A 1 -6.85 -8.15 -13.01
C MET A 1 -7.21 -7.45 -11.72
N GLU A 2 -8.36 -6.81 -11.70
CA GLU A 2 -8.81 -6.06 -10.54
C GLU A 2 -9.42 -7.00 -9.52
N LYS A 3 -8.97 -6.92 -8.28
CA LYS A 3 -9.57 -7.67 -7.18
C LYS A 3 -10.65 -6.83 -6.52
N GLU A 4 -11.73 -7.48 -6.11
CA GLU A 4 -12.75 -6.79 -5.36
C GLU A 4 -12.19 -6.26 -4.05
N CYS A 5 -12.55 -5.03 -3.72
CA CYS A 5 -12.17 -4.43 -2.46
C CYS A 5 -12.96 -5.11 -1.32
N PRO A 6 -12.28 -5.72 -0.34
CA PRO A 6 -12.99 -6.24 0.82
C PRO A 6 -13.63 -5.09 1.60
N THR A 7 -14.60 -5.41 2.44
CA THR A 7 -15.31 -4.44 3.27
C THR A 7 -14.96 -4.64 4.74
N GLY A 8 -15.19 -3.60 5.55
CA GLY A 8 -15.00 -3.67 6.98
C GLY A 8 -13.61 -3.26 7.45
N GLU A 9 -13.21 -3.77 8.60
CA GLU A 9 -11.96 -3.36 9.28
C GLU A 9 -10.68 -3.78 8.56
N ALA A 10 -10.77 -4.74 7.65
CA ALA A 10 -9.61 -5.18 6.88
C ALA A 10 -9.12 -4.10 5.91
N VAL A 11 -9.96 -3.15 5.56
CA VAL A 11 -9.64 -2.08 4.63
C VAL A 11 -9.34 -0.79 5.39
N PHE A 12 -8.23 -0.18 5.07
CA PHE A 12 -7.86 1.12 5.58
C PHE A 12 -8.01 2.16 4.48
N SER A 13 -8.73 3.25 4.76
CA SER A 13 -8.99 4.30 3.78
C SER A 13 -8.71 5.68 4.34
N ARG A 14 -8.21 6.58 3.51
CA ARG A 14 -8.00 7.99 3.83
C ARG A 14 -8.36 8.86 2.65
N GLY A 15 -8.95 10.03 2.95
CA GLY A 15 -9.13 11.08 1.96
C GLY A 15 -7.87 11.94 1.89
N CYS A 16 -7.48 12.31 0.68
CA CYS A 16 -6.32 13.16 0.44
C CYS A 16 -6.70 14.22 -0.58
N VAL A 17 -6.28 15.46 -0.34
CA VAL A 17 -6.44 16.53 -1.31
C VAL A 17 -5.24 16.48 -2.27
N VAL A 18 -5.51 16.58 -3.57
CA VAL A 18 -4.44 16.67 -4.57
C VAL A 18 -3.79 18.04 -4.47
N THR A 19 -2.51 18.07 -4.11
CA THR A 19 -1.74 19.30 -3.87
C THR A 19 -0.70 19.50 -4.98
N PRO A 20 -0.12 20.70 -5.11
CA PRO A 20 0.82 20.98 -6.19
C PRO A 20 2.01 20.03 -6.29
N GLU A 21 2.55 19.58 -5.17
CA GLU A 21 3.72 18.71 -5.15
C GLU A 21 3.42 17.30 -5.69
N SER A 22 2.15 16.90 -5.74
CA SER A 22 1.77 15.60 -6.29
C SER A 22 1.29 15.69 -7.74
N CYS A 23 1.30 16.89 -8.32
CA CYS A 23 0.84 17.12 -9.69
C CYS A 23 1.99 17.20 -10.68
N GLY A 24 1.69 16.76 -11.91
CA GLY A 24 2.53 16.97 -13.06
C GLY A 24 1.92 18.02 -14.00
N GLU A 25 2.07 17.80 -15.28
CA GLU A 25 1.52 18.68 -16.30
C GLU A 25 0.00 18.78 -16.22
N CYS A 26 -0.55 19.91 -16.63
CA CYS A 26 -1.99 20.17 -16.64
C CYS A 26 -2.65 20.05 -15.27
N ALA A 27 -1.89 20.24 -14.18
CA ALA A 27 -2.37 20.14 -12.80
C ALA A 27 -3.01 18.78 -12.48
N GLY A 28 -2.63 17.74 -13.20
CA GLY A 28 -3.09 16.38 -12.96
C GLY A 28 -2.15 15.64 -12.00
N LEU A 29 -2.75 14.77 -11.19
CA LEU A 29 -2.00 13.91 -10.28
C LEU A 29 -0.99 13.08 -11.07
N SER A 30 0.29 13.20 -10.74
CA SER A 30 1.35 12.50 -11.46
C SER A 30 1.47 11.03 -11.02
N PRO A 31 2.08 10.16 -11.85
CA PRO A 31 2.38 8.80 -11.41
C PRO A 31 3.16 8.75 -10.10
N LEU A 32 4.15 9.63 -9.93
CA LEU A 32 4.90 9.71 -8.68
C LEU A 32 3.99 10.13 -7.52
N GLY A 33 3.07 11.08 -7.75
CA GLY A 33 2.10 11.48 -6.74
C GLY A 33 1.20 10.32 -6.31
N VAL A 34 0.75 9.49 -7.24
CA VAL A 34 -0.03 8.30 -6.95
C VAL A 34 0.79 7.33 -6.10
N PHE A 35 2.01 7.00 -6.52
CA PHE A 35 2.89 6.12 -5.75
C PHE A 35 3.11 6.62 -4.33
N THR A 36 3.34 7.91 -4.16
CA THR A 36 3.55 8.53 -2.85
C THR A 36 2.31 8.37 -1.97
N MET A 37 1.12 8.59 -2.51
CA MET A 37 -0.13 8.42 -1.77
C MET A 37 -0.34 6.96 -1.34
N LEU A 38 -0.06 6.01 -2.22
CA LEU A 38 -0.21 4.59 -1.91
C LEU A 38 0.79 4.13 -0.86
N GLN A 39 2.03 4.58 -0.94
CA GLN A 39 3.04 4.27 0.08
C GLN A 39 2.66 4.88 1.44
N SER A 40 2.15 6.09 1.43
CA SER A 40 1.72 6.76 2.66
C SER A 40 0.60 5.98 3.36
N ILE A 41 -0.41 5.56 2.60
CA ILE A 41 -1.53 4.83 3.20
C ILE A 41 -1.12 3.43 3.69
N ALA A 42 -0.21 2.78 2.98
CA ALA A 42 0.33 1.49 3.42
C ALA A 42 1.10 1.63 4.74
N THR A 43 1.90 2.67 4.87
CA THR A 43 2.65 2.97 6.08
C THR A 43 1.72 3.23 7.26
N GLN A 44 0.69 4.05 7.06
CA GLN A 44 -0.29 4.34 8.10
C GLN A 44 -1.02 3.08 8.56
N HIS A 45 -1.44 2.24 7.63
CA HIS A 45 -2.13 1.00 7.95
C HIS A 45 -1.22 0.03 8.72
N ALA A 46 0.04 -0.12 8.27
CA ALA A 46 1.01 -0.96 8.95
C ALA A 46 1.26 -0.51 10.40
N GLU A 47 1.35 0.81 10.63
CA GLU A 47 1.50 1.36 11.97
C GLU A 47 0.30 1.01 12.86
N LEU A 48 -0.92 1.14 12.32
CA LEU A 48 -2.13 0.79 13.06
C LEU A 48 -2.19 -0.70 13.41
N LEU A 49 -1.66 -1.55 12.56
CA LEU A 49 -1.62 -3.00 12.77
C LEU A 49 -0.47 -3.43 13.68
N GLY A 50 0.39 -2.52 14.10
CA GLY A 50 1.55 -2.84 14.94
C GLY A 50 2.69 -3.51 14.19
N VAL A 51 2.72 -3.38 12.87
CA VAL A 51 3.74 -3.99 12.01
C VAL A 51 4.51 -2.95 11.19
N GLY A 52 4.51 -1.71 11.64
CA GLY A 52 5.30 -0.64 11.03
C GLY A 52 6.79 -0.87 11.17
N GLY A 53 7.59 -0.01 10.51
CA GLY A 53 9.03 -0.19 10.45
C GLY A 53 9.72 -0.30 11.81
N ALA A 54 9.32 0.54 12.77
CA ALA A 54 9.92 0.51 14.11
C ALA A 54 9.57 -0.78 14.87
N ALA A 55 8.32 -1.22 14.79
CA ALA A 55 7.89 -2.46 15.45
C ALA A 55 8.59 -3.67 14.84
N MET A 56 8.74 -3.70 13.52
CA MET A 56 9.46 -4.78 12.83
C MET A 56 10.95 -4.79 13.21
N ALA A 57 11.58 -3.63 13.26
CA ALA A 57 12.99 -3.52 13.63
C ALA A 57 13.27 -4.08 15.03
N LYS A 58 12.35 -3.89 15.99
CA LYS A 58 12.46 -4.46 17.33
C LYS A 58 12.46 -5.99 17.33
N ARG A 59 11.86 -6.60 16.32
CA ARG A 59 11.82 -8.05 16.13
C ARG A 59 13.01 -8.55 15.30
N GLY A 60 13.90 -7.65 14.89
CA GLY A 60 15.00 -7.98 13.99
C GLY A 60 14.55 -8.28 12.58
N ALA A 61 13.41 -7.71 12.16
CA ALA A 61 12.83 -7.95 10.86
C ALA A 61 12.60 -6.63 10.12
N PHE A 62 12.60 -6.72 8.78
CA PHE A 62 12.42 -5.54 7.94
C PHE A 62 11.54 -5.90 6.75
N TRP A 63 10.70 -4.94 6.34
CA TRP A 63 9.95 -5.07 5.11
C TRP A 63 10.84 -4.79 3.91
N LEU A 64 10.77 -5.66 2.92
CA LEU A 64 11.47 -5.49 1.64
C LEU A 64 10.42 -5.42 0.54
N THR A 65 10.38 -4.32 -0.20
CA THR A 65 9.54 -4.21 -1.38
C THR A 65 10.19 -4.97 -2.52
N VAL A 66 9.49 -5.96 -3.04
CA VAL A 66 10.00 -6.78 -4.14
C VAL A 66 9.51 -6.25 -5.48
N HIS A 67 8.24 -5.86 -5.56
CA HIS A 67 7.64 -5.41 -6.80
C HIS A 67 6.44 -4.52 -6.51
N ASN A 68 6.28 -3.48 -7.32
CA ASN A 68 5.12 -2.60 -7.31
C ASN A 68 4.51 -2.57 -8.70
N ARG A 69 3.19 -2.65 -8.76
CA ARG A 69 2.46 -2.43 -10.00
C ARG A 69 1.32 -1.48 -9.73
N VAL A 70 1.17 -0.48 -10.58
CA VAL A 70 0.05 0.44 -10.55
C VAL A 70 -0.52 0.56 -11.96
N ASP A 71 -1.81 0.32 -12.09
CA ASP A 71 -2.54 0.50 -13.33
C ASP A 71 -3.36 1.79 -13.21
N PHE A 72 -3.20 2.68 -14.19
CA PHE A 72 -3.85 3.98 -14.20
C PHE A 72 -5.05 3.95 -15.15
N TYR A 73 -6.20 4.37 -14.64
CA TYR A 73 -7.46 4.33 -15.39
C TYR A 73 -8.01 5.72 -15.70
N ASP A 74 -7.73 6.69 -14.83
CA ASP A 74 -8.24 8.03 -14.98
C ASP A 74 -7.31 9.00 -14.24
N ARG A 75 -7.65 10.26 -14.22
CA ARG A 75 -6.82 11.29 -13.63
C ARG A 75 -7.62 12.13 -12.64
N ALA A 76 -7.00 12.43 -11.51
CA ALA A 76 -7.49 13.42 -10.57
C ALA A 76 -6.68 14.70 -10.76
N TYR A 77 -7.26 15.83 -10.39
CA TYR A 77 -6.65 17.14 -10.63
C TYR A 77 -6.50 17.93 -9.34
N LEU A 78 -5.68 18.97 -9.41
CA LEU A 78 -5.36 19.87 -8.31
C LEU A 78 -6.63 20.26 -7.54
N MET A 79 -6.54 20.20 -6.23
CA MET A 79 -7.59 20.52 -5.25
C MET A 79 -8.76 19.54 -5.20
N GLN A 80 -8.81 18.54 -6.06
CA GLN A 80 -9.79 17.47 -5.90
C GLN A 80 -9.41 16.58 -4.72
N THR A 81 -10.39 15.98 -4.09
CA THR A 81 -10.17 15.01 -3.01
C THR A 81 -10.23 13.61 -3.59
N VAL A 82 -9.21 12.82 -3.32
CA VAL A 82 -9.15 11.41 -3.69
C VAL A 82 -9.23 10.56 -2.44
N ARG A 83 -9.78 9.36 -2.58
CA ARG A 83 -9.84 8.39 -1.50
C ARG A 83 -8.92 7.23 -1.82
N ALA A 84 -7.89 7.06 -1.00
CA ALA A 84 -6.97 5.95 -1.11
C ALA A 84 -7.40 4.86 -0.13
N SER A 85 -7.47 3.64 -0.62
CA SER A 85 -7.83 2.47 0.19
C SER A 85 -6.78 1.38 0.01
N THR A 86 -6.49 0.65 1.07
CA THR A 86 -5.51 -0.43 1.04
C THR A 86 -5.94 -1.57 1.95
N TRP A 87 -5.56 -2.77 1.59
CA TRP A 87 -5.77 -3.96 2.40
C TRP A 87 -4.66 -4.96 2.12
N ALA A 88 -4.33 -5.74 3.16
CA ALA A 88 -3.40 -6.83 3.01
C ALA A 88 -4.15 -8.05 2.43
N GLU A 89 -3.55 -8.71 1.45
CA GLU A 89 -4.09 -9.97 0.94
C GLU A 89 -3.74 -11.10 1.90
N ALA A 90 -4.53 -12.16 1.90
CA ALA A 90 -4.27 -13.32 2.75
C ALA A 90 -2.88 -13.90 2.46
N CYS A 91 -2.16 -14.27 3.53
CA CYS A 91 -0.81 -14.80 3.45
C CYS A 91 -0.69 -15.99 4.38
N GLU A 92 -0.22 -17.12 3.87
CA GLU A 92 -0.03 -18.34 4.67
C GLU A 92 1.34 -18.31 5.37
N GLU A 93 1.48 -19.07 6.45
CA GLU A 93 2.74 -19.14 7.23
C GLU A 93 3.96 -19.50 6.40
N ARG A 94 3.78 -20.35 5.39
CA ARG A 94 4.86 -20.83 4.51
C ARG A 94 5.22 -19.84 3.41
N ASP A 95 4.38 -18.82 3.18
CA ASP A 95 4.60 -17.88 2.09
C ASP A 95 5.79 -16.97 2.38
N VAL A 96 6.65 -16.80 1.37
CA VAL A 96 7.81 -15.91 1.44
C VAL A 96 7.45 -14.52 0.93
N ARG A 97 6.36 -14.41 0.19
CA ARG A 97 5.87 -13.16 -0.40
C ARG A 97 4.48 -12.85 0.10
N CYS A 98 4.29 -11.61 0.48
CA CYS A 98 2.99 -11.08 0.90
C CYS A 98 2.58 -9.99 -0.05
N PHE A 99 1.28 -9.81 -0.23
CA PHE A 99 0.75 -8.84 -1.17
C PHE A 99 -0.17 -7.86 -0.47
N ARG A 100 -0.15 -6.63 -0.94
CA ARG A 100 -1.06 -5.58 -0.51
C ARG A 100 -1.67 -4.93 -1.74
N SER A 101 -2.96 -4.73 -1.69
CA SER A 101 -3.73 -4.12 -2.78
C SER A 101 -4.12 -2.69 -2.41
N TYR A 102 -4.33 -1.88 -3.44
CA TYR A 102 -4.67 -0.47 -3.29
C TYR A 102 -5.70 -0.05 -4.32
N THR A 103 -6.57 0.87 -3.95
CA THR A 103 -7.40 1.60 -4.91
C THR A 103 -7.31 3.09 -4.62
N LEU A 104 -7.39 3.89 -5.68
CA LEU A 104 -7.46 5.34 -5.57
C LEU A 104 -8.66 5.80 -6.37
N ARG A 105 -9.60 6.48 -5.72
CA ARG A 105 -10.84 6.96 -6.33
C ARG A 105 -11.00 8.45 -6.14
N CYS A 106 -11.62 9.09 -7.11
CA CYS A 106 -12.05 10.48 -7.02
C CYS A 106 -13.56 10.49 -7.26
N GLY A 107 -14.34 10.59 -6.18
CA GLY A 107 -15.77 10.35 -6.25
C GLY A 107 -16.06 8.93 -6.73
N ASP A 108 -16.86 8.78 -7.75
CA ASP A 108 -17.19 7.49 -8.35
C ASP A 108 -16.16 7.01 -9.37
N LYS A 109 -15.20 7.88 -9.68
CA LYS A 109 -14.20 7.61 -10.72
C LYS A 109 -13.03 6.82 -10.15
N LEU A 110 -12.71 5.67 -10.75
CA LEU A 110 -11.52 4.90 -10.40
C LEU A 110 -10.31 5.55 -11.06
N VAL A 111 -9.36 6.01 -10.26
CA VAL A 111 -8.14 6.65 -10.76
C VAL A 111 -7.03 5.64 -10.98
N ALA A 112 -6.79 4.77 -10.01
CA ALA A 112 -5.71 3.80 -10.09
C ALA A 112 -5.98 2.58 -9.21
N VAL A 113 -5.38 1.47 -9.59
CA VAL A 113 -5.34 0.23 -8.81
C VAL A 113 -3.88 -0.16 -8.66
N GLY A 114 -3.47 -0.50 -7.45
CA GLY A 114 -2.11 -0.89 -7.17
C GLY A 114 -2.01 -2.22 -6.47
N ARG A 115 -0.87 -2.85 -6.61
CA ARG A 115 -0.52 -4.07 -5.89
C ARG A 115 0.97 -4.05 -5.59
N THR A 116 1.33 -4.30 -4.34
CA THR A 116 2.72 -4.35 -3.89
C THR A 116 3.02 -5.76 -3.40
N GLN A 117 4.15 -6.27 -3.82
CA GLN A 117 4.68 -7.54 -3.34
C GLN A 117 5.78 -7.25 -2.33
N TRP A 118 5.64 -7.82 -1.14
CA TRP A 118 6.55 -7.62 -0.02
C TRP A 118 7.18 -8.94 0.41
N ALA A 119 8.36 -8.85 0.99
CA ALA A 119 9.00 -9.95 1.68
C ALA A 119 9.48 -9.46 3.05
N VAL A 120 9.65 -10.36 3.99
CA VAL A 120 10.23 -10.04 5.30
C VAL A 120 11.68 -10.46 5.29
N LEU A 121 12.57 -9.51 5.60
CA LEU A 121 13.99 -9.76 5.77
C LEU A 121 14.23 -9.98 7.25
N GLY A 122 14.77 -11.14 7.62
CA GLY A 122 15.07 -11.47 9.01
C GLY A 122 16.42 -10.93 9.47
N ALA A 123 16.71 -11.15 10.76
CA ALA A 123 17.91 -10.64 11.42
C ALA A 123 19.22 -11.11 10.77
N ALA A 124 19.19 -12.28 10.12
CA ALA A 124 20.37 -12.83 9.44
C ALA A 124 20.57 -12.26 8.02
N GLY A 125 19.76 -11.29 7.59
CA GLY A 125 19.81 -10.71 6.27
C GLY A 125 19.23 -11.60 5.19
N ARG A 126 18.37 -12.54 5.54
CA ARG A 126 17.71 -13.46 4.61
C ARG A 126 16.20 -13.26 4.63
N VAL A 127 15.58 -13.47 3.48
CA VAL A 127 14.12 -13.50 3.37
C VAL A 127 13.61 -14.72 4.14
N VAL A 128 12.60 -14.49 4.98
CA VAL A 128 12.02 -15.56 5.81
C VAL A 128 10.53 -15.72 5.47
N PRO A 129 9.97 -16.94 5.67
CA PRO A 129 8.55 -17.14 5.50
C PRO A 129 7.73 -16.26 6.45
N PHE A 130 6.52 -15.93 6.05
CA PHE A 130 5.62 -15.05 6.80
C PHE A 130 5.42 -15.54 8.25
N GLY A 131 5.24 -16.84 8.45
CA GLY A 131 5.05 -17.41 9.78
C GLY A 131 6.24 -17.21 10.72
N GLN A 132 7.43 -16.95 10.20
CA GLN A 132 8.63 -16.68 10.99
C GLN A 132 8.87 -15.18 11.24
N SER A 133 7.98 -14.34 10.70
CA SER A 133 8.14 -12.90 10.83
C SER A 133 7.72 -12.35 12.19
N GLY A 134 6.94 -13.12 12.95
CA GLY A 134 6.30 -12.63 14.17
C GLY A 134 5.08 -11.76 13.93
N LEU A 135 4.60 -11.69 12.71
CA LEU A 135 3.44 -10.88 12.33
C LEU A 135 2.14 -11.61 12.64
N PRO A 136 1.07 -10.88 13.00
CA PRO A 136 -0.25 -11.48 13.12
C PRO A 136 -0.76 -11.92 11.76
N GLN A 137 -1.50 -13.00 11.74
CA GLN A 137 -2.09 -13.58 10.53
C GLN A 137 -3.53 -13.10 10.32
#